data_8fe89e35ff32d097cf7790d4c6b228bb
#
_entry.id   8fe89e35ff32d097cf7790d4c6b228bb
#
_cell.length_a   1.000
_cell.length_b   1.000
_cell.length_c   1.000
_cell.angle_alpha   90.00
_cell.angle_beta   90.00
_cell.angle_gamma   90.00
#
_symmetry.space_group_name_H-M   'P 1'
#
loop_
_entity.id
_entity.type
_entity.pdbx_description
1 polymer ?
#
loop_
_entity_poly.entity_id
_entity_poly.type
_entity_poly.pdbx_seq_one_letter_code
_entity_poly.pdbx_strand_id
1 'polypeptide(L)'
;MAKKVSAQSTKDQFEEKLALIVKQGADVTADQWLKAIEVEYGKVPLVFKRIGERPEVLISHLLYKGTVAQTSPLDPKYVELISMAVGAALKCPHCTGYHMQAAIKMGATREEVLEVILLSGMISNSSVLANAYRIIDDKLEKCIPCETKGVERGTAKKAATGKKKAPVKRATANKQ
;
A
#
# COMPACT_ATOMS: atom_id res chain seq x y z
N MET A 1 -16.69 -19.29 0.54
CA MET A 1 -15.60 -19.69 -0.37
C MET A 1 -15.75 -18.88 -1.67
N ALA A 2 -14.93 -17.83 -1.85
CA ALA A 2 -14.90 -17.09 -3.11
C ALA A 2 -14.34 -17.98 -4.22
N LYS A 3 -15.10 -18.17 -5.30
CA LYS A 3 -14.65 -18.93 -6.46
C LYS A 3 -13.47 -18.21 -7.09
N LYS A 4 -12.31 -18.86 -7.11
CA LYS A 4 -11.13 -18.39 -7.84
C LYS A 4 -11.51 -18.32 -9.32
N VAL A 5 -11.63 -17.11 -9.88
CA VAL A 5 -11.87 -16.91 -11.31
C VAL A 5 -10.65 -17.47 -12.07
N SER A 6 -10.87 -18.30 -13.09
CA SER A 6 -9.76 -18.85 -13.85
C SER A 6 -9.03 -17.74 -14.63
N ALA A 7 -7.70 -17.87 -14.82
CA ALA A 7 -6.91 -16.91 -15.58
C ALA A 7 -7.45 -16.71 -17.01
N GLN A 8 -8.00 -17.75 -17.62
CA GLN A 8 -8.64 -17.68 -18.93
C GLN A 8 -9.89 -16.80 -18.90
N SER A 9 -10.78 -16.97 -17.90
CA SER A 9 -11.99 -16.14 -17.73
C SER A 9 -11.66 -14.65 -17.53
N THR A 10 -10.56 -14.35 -16.86
CA THR A 10 -10.12 -12.94 -16.65
C THR A 10 -9.62 -12.32 -17.96
N LYS A 11 -8.89 -13.10 -18.77
CA LYS A 11 -8.43 -12.68 -20.09
C LYS A 11 -9.61 -12.40 -21.03
N ASP A 12 -10.58 -13.31 -21.08
CA ASP A 12 -11.79 -13.17 -21.91
C ASP A 12 -12.58 -11.90 -21.53
N GLN A 13 -12.75 -11.64 -20.22
CA GLN A 13 -13.41 -10.43 -19.74
C GLN A 13 -12.66 -9.13 -20.10
N PHE A 14 -11.33 -9.17 -20.14
CA PHE A 14 -10.52 -8.05 -20.57
C PHE A 14 -10.68 -7.77 -22.06
N GLU A 15 -10.63 -8.82 -22.89
CA GLU A 15 -10.82 -8.72 -24.33
C GLU A 15 -12.23 -8.21 -24.70
N GLU A 16 -13.27 -8.65 -23.99
CA GLU A 16 -14.64 -8.13 -24.14
C GLU A 16 -14.73 -6.64 -23.84
N LYS A 17 -14.08 -6.17 -22.77
CA LYS A 17 -14.03 -4.74 -22.45
C LYS A 17 -13.34 -3.93 -23.53
N LEU A 18 -12.22 -4.42 -24.06
CA LEU A 18 -11.52 -3.76 -25.17
C LEU A 18 -12.39 -3.69 -26.42
N ALA A 19 -13.05 -4.79 -26.80
CA ALA A 19 -13.94 -4.84 -27.94
C ALA A 19 -15.10 -3.84 -27.79
N LEU A 20 -15.66 -3.70 -26.59
CA LEU A 20 -16.72 -2.74 -26.29
C LEU A 20 -16.22 -1.30 -26.47
N ILE A 21 -15.03 -0.97 -25.93
CA ILE A 21 -14.43 0.36 -26.06
C ILE A 21 -14.23 0.72 -27.54
N VAL A 22 -13.69 -0.22 -28.32
CA VAL A 22 -13.46 -0.02 -29.77
C VAL A 22 -14.78 0.18 -30.51
N LYS A 23 -15.82 -0.56 -30.14
CA LYS A 23 -17.12 -0.52 -30.79
C LYS A 23 -17.88 0.80 -30.54
N GLN A 24 -17.89 1.32 -29.33
CA GLN A 24 -18.72 2.46 -28.94
C GLN A 24 -17.95 3.78 -28.76
N GLY A 25 -16.64 3.73 -28.72
CA GLY A 25 -15.77 4.90 -28.54
C GLY A 25 -15.51 5.26 -27.07
N ALA A 26 -14.50 6.08 -26.85
CA ALA A 26 -14.03 6.43 -25.53
C ALA A 26 -15.02 7.28 -24.72
N ASP A 27 -15.63 8.28 -25.32
CA ASP A 27 -16.56 9.19 -24.63
C ASP A 27 -17.76 8.44 -24.05
N VAL A 28 -18.41 7.62 -24.88
CA VAL A 28 -19.58 6.83 -24.47
C VAL A 28 -19.19 5.82 -23.37
N THR A 29 -18.02 5.19 -23.50
CA THR A 29 -17.54 4.24 -22.51
C THR A 29 -17.24 4.93 -21.18
N ALA A 30 -16.57 6.08 -21.19
CA ALA A 30 -16.26 6.85 -20.00
C ALA A 30 -17.53 7.29 -19.25
N ASP A 31 -18.51 7.79 -19.97
CA ASP A 31 -19.81 8.19 -19.38
C ASP A 31 -20.53 7.01 -18.73
N GLN A 32 -20.55 5.86 -19.38
CA GLN A 32 -21.16 4.65 -18.83
C GLN A 32 -20.44 4.19 -17.55
N TRP A 33 -19.12 4.22 -17.55
CA TRP A 33 -18.32 3.80 -16.39
C TRP A 33 -18.43 4.78 -15.22
N LEU A 34 -18.49 6.10 -15.50
CA LEU A 34 -18.76 7.09 -14.46
C LEU A 34 -20.16 6.90 -13.83
N LYS A 35 -21.17 6.59 -14.63
CA LYS A 35 -22.50 6.26 -14.10
C LYS A 35 -22.49 4.99 -13.25
N ALA A 36 -21.77 3.95 -13.67
CA ALA A 36 -21.63 2.74 -12.88
C ALA A 36 -20.91 3.02 -11.54
N ILE A 37 -19.88 3.85 -11.55
CA ILE A 37 -19.18 4.31 -10.34
C ILE A 37 -20.14 5.12 -9.44
N GLU A 38 -20.97 5.98 -9.99
CA GLU A 38 -21.93 6.75 -9.23
C GLU A 38 -22.96 5.85 -8.52
N VAL A 39 -23.44 4.82 -9.21
CA VAL A 39 -24.34 3.82 -8.61
C VAL A 39 -23.65 3.06 -7.47
N GLU A 40 -22.40 2.65 -7.65
CA GLU A 40 -21.65 1.88 -6.65
C GLU A 40 -21.29 2.71 -5.40
N TYR A 41 -20.90 3.98 -5.59
CA TYR A 41 -20.38 4.85 -4.52
C TYR A 41 -21.41 5.87 -4.00
N GLY A 42 -22.60 5.95 -4.62
CA GLY A 42 -23.60 6.99 -4.35
C GLY A 42 -23.24 8.36 -4.91
N LYS A 43 -22.01 8.53 -5.39
CA LYS A 43 -21.51 9.73 -6.07
C LYS A 43 -20.23 9.39 -6.82
N VAL A 44 -19.90 10.16 -7.85
CA VAL A 44 -18.59 10.04 -8.52
C VAL A 44 -17.49 10.65 -7.64
N PRO A 45 -16.49 9.87 -7.16
CA PRO A 45 -15.37 10.40 -6.44
C PRO A 45 -14.60 11.46 -7.23
N LEU A 46 -14.02 12.45 -6.53
CA LEU A 46 -13.35 13.60 -7.17
C LEU A 46 -12.27 13.17 -8.18
N VAL A 47 -11.49 12.14 -7.85
CA VAL A 47 -10.44 11.63 -8.74
C VAL A 47 -11.02 11.17 -10.08
N PHE A 48 -12.10 10.38 -10.07
CA PHE A 48 -12.72 9.90 -11.30
C PHE A 48 -13.43 11.02 -12.06
N LYS A 49 -14.02 11.99 -11.36
CA LYS A 49 -14.60 13.18 -12.00
C LYS A 49 -13.53 13.97 -12.76
N ARG A 50 -12.32 14.15 -12.17
CA ARG A 50 -11.25 14.92 -12.80
C ARG A 50 -10.54 14.19 -13.93
N ILE A 51 -10.19 12.91 -13.74
CA ILE A 51 -9.58 12.13 -14.84
C ILE A 51 -10.61 11.84 -15.96
N GLY A 52 -11.91 11.86 -15.65
CA GLY A 52 -12.99 11.69 -16.63
C GLY A 52 -13.16 12.85 -17.60
N GLU A 53 -12.56 14.02 -17.32
CA GLU A 53 -12.43 15.12 -18.29
C GLU A 53 -11.60 14.71 -19.52
N ARG A 54 -10.89 13.58 -19.41
CA ARG A 54 -10.14 12.92 -20.48
C ARG A 54 -10.54 11.45 -20.53
N PRO A 55 -11.53 11.09 -21.37
CA PRO A 55 -12.10 9.74 -21.43
C PRO A 55 -11.09 8.63 -21.58
N GLU A 56 -10.07 8.81 -22.42
CA GLU A 56 -9.00 7.85 -22.64
C GLU A 56 -8.14 7.61 -21.38
N VAL A 57 -7.97 8.63 -20.55
CA VAL A 57 -7.22 8.53 -19.27
C VAL A 57 -8.04 7.77 -18.24
N LEU A 58 -9.33 8.09 -18.11
CA LEU A 58 -10.25 7.37 -17.22
C LEU A 58 -10.30 5.88 -17.56
N ILE A 59 -10.49 5.58 -18.84
CA ILE A 59 -10.56 4.19 -19.33
C ILE A 59 -9.26 3.45 -19.02
N SER A 60 -8.10 4.02 -19.36
CA SER A 60 -6.80 3.42 -19.09
C SER A 60 -6.59 3.17 -17.59
N HIS A 61 -6.96 4.13 -16.74
CA HIS A 61 -6.87 4.02 -15.29
C HIS A 61 -7.75 2.89 -14.75
N LEU A 62 -9.00 2.81 -15.18
CA LEU A 62 -9.96 1.81 -14.71
C LEU A 62 -9.64 0.42 -15.24
N LEU A 63 -9.13 0.30 -16.47
CA LEU A 63 -8.61 -0.96 -17.00
C LEU A 63 -7.43 -1.44 -16.17
N TYR A 64 -6.44 -0.59 -15.92
CA TYR A 64 -5.27 -0.94 -15.10
C TYR A 64 -5.69 -1.39 -13.70
N LYS A 65 -6.48 -0.57 -13.00
CA LYS A 65 -6.98 -0.87 -11.65
C LYS A 65 -7.73 -2.21 -11.62
N GLY A 66 -8.66 -2.40 -12.54
CA GLY A 66 -9.47 -3.61 -12.63
C GLY A 66 -8.64 -4.85 -12.95
N THR A 67 -7.70 -4.74 -13.88
CA THR A 67 -6.82 -5.85 -14.27
C THR A 67 -5.94 -6.28 -13.08
N VAL A 68 -5.27 -5.33 -12.40
CA VAL A 68 -4.43 -5.64 -11.24
C VAL A 68 -5.23 -6.36 -10.14
N ALA A 69 -6.44 -5.89 -9.85
CA ALA A 69 -7.27 -6.50 -8.81
C ALA A 69 -7.78 -7.91 -9.23
N GLN A 70 -8.22 -8.06 -10.49
CA GLN A 70 -8.83 -9.31 -10.99
C GLN A 70 -7.80 -10.41 -11.26
N THR A 71 -6.58 -10.07 -11.66
CA THR A 71 -5.51 -11.04 -11.94
C THR A 71 -4.63 -11.35 -10.73
N SER A 72 -4.91 -10.72 -9.58
CA SER A 72 -4.14 -10.94 -8.36
C SER A 72 -4.19 -12.43 -7.94
N PRO A 73 -3.04 -13.04 -7.62
CA PRO A 73 -3.01 -14.38 -7.04
C PRO A 73 -3.46 -14.40 -5.58
N LEU A 74 -3.60 -13.24 -4.96
CA LEU A 74 -4.04 -13.10 -3.58
C LEU A 74 -5.55 -13.34 -3.47
N ASP A 75 -5.97 -13.80 -2.29
CA ASP A 75 -7.40 -13.82 -1.96
C ASP A 75 -7.95 -12.38 -1.99
N PRO A 76 -9.14 -12.13 -2.56
CA PRO A 76 -9.73 -10.80 -2.66
C PRO A 76 -9.78 -10.03 -1.32
N LYS A 77 -10.00 -10.71 -0.21
CA LYS A 77 -9.94 -10.11 1.13
C LYS A 77 -8.59 -9.45 1.40
N TYR A 78 -7.49 -10.14 1.05
CA TYR A 78 -6.15 -9.58 1.26
C TYR A 78 -5.82 -8.44 0.29
N VAL A 79 -6.32 -8.48 -0.94
CA VAL A 79 -6.21 -7.36 -1.88
C VAL A 79 -6.79 -6.09 -1.27
N GLU A 80 -7.97 -6.20 -0.66
CA GLU A 80 -8.64 -5.06 -0.01
C GLU A 80 -7.94 -4.63 1.28
N LEU A 81 -7.48 -5.55 2.12
CA LEU A 81 -6.73 -5.24 3.34
C LEU A 81 -5.40 -4.53 3.03
N ILE A 82 -4.66 -4.98 2.02
CA ILE A 82 -3.42 -4.34 1.56
C ILE A 82 -3.70 -2.96 0.99
N SER A 83 -4.75 -2.82 0.17
CA SER A 83 -5.17 -1.53 -0.39
C SER A 83 -5.55 -0.53 0.70
N MET A 84 -6.22 -1.01 1.75
CA MET A 84 -6.55 -0.22 2.95
C MET A 84 -5.27 0.23 3.68
N ALA A 85 -4.30 -0.66 3.87
CA ALA A 85 -3.01 -0.34 4.50
C ALA A 85 -2.27 0.77 3.76
N VAL A 86 -2.20 0.64 2.44
CA VAL A 86 -1.59 1.67 1.58
C VAL A 86 -2.36 2.98 1.66
N GLY A 87 -3.69 2.94 1.63
CA GLY A 87 -4.54 4.11 1.81
C GLY A 87 -4.30 4.83 3.13
N ALA A 88 -4.16 4.08 4.24
CA ALA A 88 -3.87 4.61 5.56
C ALA A 88 -2.47 5.25 5.62
N ALA A 89 -1.44 4.56 5.11
CA ALA A 89 -0.08 5.06 5.05
C ALA A 89 0.05 6.36 4.23
N LEU A 90 -0.70 6.46 3.13
CA LEU A 90 -0.76 7.64 2.26
C LEU A 90 -1.72 8.72 2.76
N LYS A 91 -2.35 8.52 3.94
CA LYS A 91 -3.32 9.46 4.53
C LYS A 91 -4.49 9.78 3.59
N CYS A 92 -4.96 8.78 2.84
CA CYS A 92 -6.13 8.89 1.96
C CYS A 92 -7.38 8.36 2.70
N PRO A 93 -8.20 9.20 3.33
CA PRO A 93 -9.35 8.73 4.10
C PRO A 93 -10.39 8.02 3.22
N HIS A 94 -10.56 8.47 1.98
CA HIS A 94 -11.46 7.84 1.03
C HIS A 94 -11.00 6.41 0.69
N CYS A 95 -9.71 6.24 0.34
CA CYS A 95 -9.16 4.93 0.00
C CYS A 95 -9.24 3.98 1.21
N THR A 96 -8.86 4.47 2.39
CA THR A 96 -8.92 3.68 3.63
C THR A 96 -10.34 3.21 3.92
N GLY A 97 -11.33 4.12 3.87
CA GLY A 97 -12.72 3.81 4.17
C GLY A 97 -13.35 2.86 3.15
N TYR A 98 -13.09 3.07 1.86
CA TYR A 98 -13.61 2.21 0.81
C TYR A 98 -13.07 0.79 0.92
N HIS A 99 -11.74 0.63 0.97
CA HIS A 99 -11.12 -0.69 1.03
C HIS A 99 -11.38 -1.43 2.34
N MET A 100 -11.55 -0.70 3.45
CA MET A 100 -12.01 -1.29 4.72
C MET A 100 -13.40 -1.93 4.57
N GLN A 101 -14.35 -1.20 3.99
CA GLN A 101 -15.70 -1.74 3.79
C GLN A 101 -15.71 -2.93 2.82
N ALA A 102 -14.91 -2.86 1.75
CA ALA A 102 -14.77 -3.96 0.80
C ALA A 102 -14.16 -5.19 1.45
N ALA A 103 -13.10 -5.03 2.27
CA ALA A 103 -12.50 -6.12 3.03
C ALA A 103 -13.49 -6.80 3.97
N ILE A 104 -14.30 -6.02 4.71
CA ILE A 104 -15.33 -6.55 5.60
C ILE A 104 -16.40 -7.34 4.81
N LYS A 105 -16.84 -6.82 3.66
CA LYS A 105 -17.78 -7.55 2.78
C LYS A 105 -17.19 -8.87 2.26
N MET A 106 -15.87 -8.97 2.16
CA MET A 106 -15.14 -10.18 1.79
C MET A 106 -14.74 -11.06 2.97
N GLY A 107 -15.25 -10.77 4.16
CA GLY A 107 -15.10 -11.59 5.37
C GLY A 107 -13.89 -11.24 6.23
N ALA A 108 -13.33 -10.03 6.09
CA ALA A 108 -12.34 -9.56 7.04
C ALA A 108 -12.99 -9.30 8.42
N THR A 109 -12.32 -9.75 9.48
CA THR A 109 -12.76 -9.49 10.84
C THR A 109 -12.36 -8.08 11.29
N ARG A 110 -12.97 -7.60 12.36
CA ARG A 110 -12.60 -6.34 13.00
C ARG A 110 -11.14 -6.35 13.46
N GLU A 111 -10.69 -7.48 13.98
CA GLU A 111 -9.32 -7.69 14.47
C GLU A 111 -8.32 -7.61 13.32
N GLU A 112 -8.60 -8.25 12.18
CA GLU A 112 -7.75 -8.16 10.98
C GLU A 112 -7.64 -6.71 10.50
N VAL A 113 -8.73 -5.95 10.46
CA VAL A 113 -8.74 -4.53 10.08
C VAL A 113 -7.87 -3.70 11.03
N LEU A 114 -8.02 -3.89 12.35
CA LEU A 114 -7.22 -3.17 13.34
C LEU A 114 -5.73 -3.50 13.24
N GLU A 115 -5.39 -4.78 13.05
CA GLU A 115 -4.00 -5.22 12.90
C GLU A 115 -3.35 -4.62 11.65
N VAL A 116 -4.06 -4.58 10.53
CA VAL A 116 -3.56 -3.95 9.30
C VAL A 116 -3.29 -2.45 9.49
N ILE A 117 -4.12 -1.74 10.25
CA ILE A 117 -3.89 -0.32 10.58
C ILE A 117 -2.64 -0.16 11.46
N LEU A 118 -2.47 -1.02 12.47
CA LEU A 118 -1.29 -0.99 13.34
C LEU A 118 0.00 -1.27 12.57
N LEU A 119 0.00 -2.28 11.70
CA LEU A 119 1.13 -2.61 10.84
C LEU A 119 1.47 -1.47 9.88
N SER A 120 0.45 -0.86 9.27
CA SER A 120 0.62 0.31 8.40
C SER A 120 1.27 1.50 9.13
N GLY A 121 0.80 1.77 10.36
CA GLY A 121 1.37 2.81 11.21
C GLY A 121 2.82 2.52 11.62
N MET A 122 3.11 1.28 12.01
CA MET A 122 4.46 0.84 12.39
C MET A 122 5.46 1.02 11.24
N ILE A 123 5.12 0.57 10.04
CA ILE A 123 6.00 0.70 8.86
C ILE A 123 6.16 2.16 8.43
N SER A 124 5.08 2.94 8.48
CA SER A 124 5.13 4.38 8.19
C SER A 124 6.06 5.11 9.18
N ASN A 125 5.98 4.80 10.48
CA ASN A 125 6.87 5.35 11.49
C ASN A 125 8.34 5.00 11.21
N SER A 126 8.64 3.76 10.87
CA SER A 126 10.00 3.33 10.51
C SER A 126 10.54 4.11 9.31
N SER A 127 9.71 4.40 8.31
CA SER A 127 10.10 5.23 7.16
C SER A 127 10.40 6.68 7.58
N VAL A 128 9.59 7.27 8.46
CA VAL A 128 9.81 8.63 8.99
C VAL A 128 11.14 8.68 9.73
N LEU A 129 11.41 7.74 10.63
CA LEU A 129 12.66 7.70 11.41
C LEU A 129 13.87 7.50 10.49
N ALA A 130 13.81 6.56 9.54
CA ALA A 130 14.91 6.30 8.63
C ALA A 130 15.26 7.52 7.76
N ASN A 131 14.25 8.23 7.28
CA ASN A 131 14.47 9.47 6.50
C ASN A 131 15.04 10.59 7.35
N ALA A 132 14.50 10.79 8.56
CA ALA A 132 14.99 11.81 9.48
C ALA A 132 16.44 11.57 9.89
N TYR A 133 16.78 10.33 10.23
CA TYR A 133 18.17 9.98 10.62
C TYR A 133 19.17 10.17 9.48
N ARG A 134 18.84 9.77 8.24
CA ARG A 134 19.70 10.04 7.09
C ARG A 134 19.99 11.54 6.90
N ILE A 135 18.95 12.38 7.08
CA ILE A 135 19.10 13.84 6.97
C ILE A 135 19.96 14.37 8.11
N ILE A 136 19.77 13.89 9.35
CA ILE A 136 20.55 14.29 10.51
C ILE A 136 22.02 13.92 10.32
N ASP A 137 22.30 12.68 9.92
CA ASP A 137 23.67 12.19 9.71
C ASP A 137 24.38 13.01 8.62
N ASP A 138 23.73 13.23 7.47
CA ASP A 138 24.28 14.07 6.37
C ASP A 138 24.55 15.50 6.81
N LYS A 139 23.71 16.08 7.65
CA LYS A 139 23.89 17.46 8.15
C LYS A 139 24.91 17.55 9.27
N LEU A 140 24.96 16.57 10.18
CA LEU A 140 25.96 16.54 11.25
C LEU A 140 27.37 16.28 10.72
N GLU A 141 27.52 15.47 9.68
CA GLU A 141 28.82 15.28 9.02
C GLU A 141 29.28 16.52 8.28
N LYS A 142 28.37 17.31 7.71
CA LYS A 142 28.64 18.54 6.95
C LYS A 142 28.63 19.81 7.79
N CYS A 143 28.02 19.82 8.98
CA CYS A 143 28.12 20.89 9.95
C CYS A 143 29.45 20.85 10.66
N ILE A 144 30.48 21.34 9.99
CA ILE A 144 31.77 21.73 10.58
C ILE A 144 31.54 22.95 11.47
N PRO A 145 32.36 23.13 12.45
CA PRO A 145 32.00 23.44 13.83
C PRO A 145 31.44 24.83 13.94
N CYS A 146 30.24 24.97 14.46
CA CYS A 146 29.99 26.11 15.32
C CYS A 146 31.03 26.02 16.43
N GLU A 147 32.02 26.88 16.40
CA GLU A 147 32.93 27.10 17.54
C GLU A 147 32.09 27.48 18.77
N THR A 148 31.55 26.50 19.46
CA THR A 148 31.11 26.68 20.84
C THR A 148 32.37 26.64 21.69
N LYS A 149 33.03 27.79 21.79
CA LYS A 149 33.97 28.04 22.88
C LYS A 149 33.24 27.72 24.18
N GLY A 150 33.63 26.65 24.85
CA GLY A 150 33.39 26.44 26.26
C GLY A 150 32.22 25.53 26.66
N VAL A 151 32.11 24.32 26.16
CA VAL A 151 31.51 23.22 26.93
C VAL A 151 32.48 22.04 26.90
N GLU A 152 33.21 21.85 27.99
CA GLU A 152 34.02 20.66 28.20
C GLU A 152 33.08 19.44 28.21
N ARG A 153 33.12 18.65 27.14
CA ARG A 153 32.49 17.33 27.14
C ARG A 153 33.34 16.43 28.04
N GLY A 154 32.79 16.10 29.19
CA GLY A 154 33.38 15.12 30.09
C GLY A 154 33.67 13.83 29.32
N THR A 155 34.92 13.43 29.30
CA THR A 155 35.42 12.21 28.69
C THR A 155 34.74 11.00 29.33
N ALA A 156 33.72 10.43 28.70
CA ALA A 156 33.24 9.11 29.09
C ALA A 156 34.34 8.08 28.78
N LYS A 157 35.02 7.61 29.86
CA LYS A 157 35.99 6.53 29.82
C LYS A 157 35.33 5.31 29.16
N LYS A 158 35.84 4.88 27.99
CA LYS A 158 35.54 3.56 27.42
C LYS A 158 35.97 2.47 28.41
N ALA A 159 34.99 1.89 29.09
CA ALA A 159 35.21 0.63 29.82
C ALA A 159 35.35 -0.48 28.79
N ALA A 160 36.58 -0.93 28.57
CA ALA A 160 36.87 -2.12 27.80
C ALA A 160 36.47 -3.35 28.62
N THR A 161 35.32 -3.92 28.39
CA THR A 161 34.96 -5.25 28.87
C THR A 161 34.97 -6.22 27.70
N GLY A 162 36.11 -6.88 27.52
CA GLY A 162 36.22 -8.07 26.67
C GLY A 162 35.35 -9.18 27.24
N LYS A 163 34.25 -9.54 26.58
CA LYS A 163 33.57 -10.82 26.78
C LYS A 163 33.68 -11.66 25.52
N LYS A 164 34.51 -12.74 25.65
CA LYS A 164 34.62 -13.82 24.68
C LYS A 164 33.24 -14.43 24.44
N LYS A 165 32.80 -14.49 23.18
CA LYS A 165 31.59 -15.22 22.77
C LYS A 165 31.88 -16.73 22.90
N ALA A 166 31.07 -17.42 23.70
CA ALA A 166 31.00 -18.88 23.70
C ALA A 166 30.21 -19.39 22.48
N PRO A 167 30.55 -20.55 21.91
CA PRO A 167 29.87 -21.06 20.70
C PRO A 167 28.48 -21.58 21.03
N VAL A 168 27.48 -21.15 20.23
CA VAL A 168 26.10 -21.63 20.27
C VAL A 168 26.06 -23.05 19.72
N LYS A 169 25.72 -24.04 20.56
CA LYS A 169 25.41 -25.40 20.12
C LYS A 169 24.07 -25.43 19.36
N ARG A 170 24.12 -25.87 18.11
CA ARG A 170 22.92 -26.19 17.30
C ARG A 170 22.22 -27.40 17.94
N ALA A 171 20.97 -27.24 18.33
CA ALA A 171 20.09 -28.34 18.68
C ALA A 171 19.64 -29.06 17.40
N THR A 172 19.92 -30.33 17.31
CA THR A 172 19.44 -31.25 16.28
C THR A 172 17.97 -31.58 16.55
N ALA A 173 17.12 -31.31 15.59
CA ALA A 173 15.72 -31.72 15.63
C ALA A 173 15.62 -33.24 15.50
N ASN A 174 14.99 -33.88 16.48
CA ASN A 174 14.66 -35.30 16.46
C ASN A 174 13.32 -35.47 15.72
N LYS A 175 13.33 -36.41 14.76
CA LYS A 175 12.12 -36.89 14.08
C LYS A 175 11.40 -37.87 15.01
N GLN A 176 10.11 -37.69 15.18
CA GLN A 176 9.09 -38.76 15.25
C GLN A 176 7.76 -38.22 14.73
#